data_70b68b36aa9932864d9b133cee16fb60
#
_entry.id   70b68b36aa9932864d9b133cee16fb60
#
_cell.length_a   1.000
_cell.length_b   1.000
_cell.length_c   1.000
_cell.angle_alpha   90.00
_cell.angle_beta   90.00
_cell.angle_gamma   90.00
#
_symmetry.space_group_name_H-M   'P 1'
#
loop_
_entity.id
_entity.type
_entity.pdbx_description
1 polymer ?
#
loop_
_entity_poly.entity_id
_entity_poly.type
_entity_poly.pdbx_seq_one_letter_code
_entity_poly.pdbx_strand_id
1 'polypeptide(L)'
;MRTGRLLGSGRSADVYEIDEAWVLRRDREGWGDATAEAAVMQHVHSHGYPVPGVRAATGGDLVMERLSGPTMLEAFGQGLLSAQEAGLTLARLLRKLHVVPARLSADPAVRVLHLDLHPDNVMLTPDGPKVIDWSNAEEGVPGLDWAMSAVILAQVAVGGEAIGGVAEETLEALLDGNEDQVTEEGLEEAGSRRAANPTMSTREVGLLGEADALIRELLG
;
A
#
# COMPACT_ATOMS: atom_id res chain seq x y z
N MET A 1 4.38 25.73 -7.58
CA MET A 1 2.94 25.90 -7.91
C MET A 1 2.23 26.64 -6.78
N ARG A 2 1.16 27.42 -7.04
CA ARG A 2 0.30 27.94 -5.97
C ARG A 2 -0.47 26.75 -5.38
N THR A 3 -0.34 26.54 -4.09
CA THR A 3 -1.13 25.55 -3.33
C THR A 3 -2.51 26.11 -3.06
N GLY A 4 -3.54 25.36 -3.36
CA GLY A 4 -4.92 25.63 -2.95
C GLY A 4 -5.19 25.23 -1.50
N ARG A 5 -6.43 24.83 -1.20
CA ARG A 5 -6.84 24.36 0.14
C ARG A 5 -6.16 23.03 0.47
N LEU A 6 -5.71 22.86 1.72
CA LEU A 6 -5.27 21.58 2.23
C LEU A 6 -6.47 20.61 2.28
N LEU A 7 -6.34 19.46 1.64
CA LEU A 7 -7.35 18.39 1.59
C LEU A 7 -7.07 17.28 2.59
N GLY A 8 -5.80 16.96 2.79
CA GLY A 8 -5.35 15.91 3.69
C GLY A 8 -3.89 16.08 4.09
N SER A 9 -3.53 15.49 5.23
CA SER A 9 -2.17 15.49 5.75
C SER A 9 -1.84 14.08 6.20
N GLY A 10 -0.96 13.43 5.46
CA GLY A 10 -0.45 12.11 5.78
C GLY A 10 0.77 12.16 6.68
N ARG A 11 1.44 11.02 6.85
CA ARG A 11 2.64 10.90 7.71
C ARG A 11 3.83 11.72 7.16
N SER A 12 4.07 11.68 5.86
CA SER A 12 5.23 12.31 5.19
C SER A 12 4.86 13.45 4.24
N ALA A 13 3.60 13.56 3.80
CA ALA A 13 3.19 14.49 2.77
C ALA A 13 1.84 15.15 3.05
N ASP A 14 1.65 16.32 2.47
CA ASP A 14 0.40 17.07 2.48
C ASP A 14 -0.23 17.09 1.09
N VAL A 15 -1.56 16.97 1.02
CA VAL A 15 -2.32 16.99 -0.23
C VAL A 15 -3.11 18.29 -0.33
N TYR A 16 -2.87 19.04 -1.40
CA TYR A 16 -3.50 20.32 -1.67
C TYR A 16 -4.39 20.26 -2.92
N GLU A 17 -5.51 20.93 -2.88
CA GLU A 17 -6.37 21.13 -4.02
C GLU A 17 -5.66 21.99 -5.10
N ILE A 18 -5.72 21.57 -6.36
CA ILE A 18 -5.36 22.38 -7.52
C ILE A 18 -6.65 22.84 -8.20
N ASP A 19 -7.52 21.87 -8.54
CA ASP A 19 -8.83 22.09 -9.13
C ASP A 19 -9.74 20.86 -8.86
N GLU A 20 -10.85 20.75 -9.58
CA GLU A 20 -11.81 19.65 -9.41
C GLU A 20 -11.23 18.28 -9.81
N ALA A 21 -10.25 18.25 -10.73
CA ALA A 21 -9.68 17.03 -11.30
C ALA A 21 -8.29 16.68 -10.74
N TRP A 22 -7.58 17.64 -10.13
CA TRP A 22 -6.17 17.48 -9.78
C TRP A 22 -5.86 17.94 -8.36
N VAL A 23 -4.93 17.20 -7.72
CA VAL A 23 -4.34 17.52 -6.44
C VAL A 23 -2.81 17.60 -6.54
N LEU A 24 -2.21 18.37 -5.65
CA LEU A 24 -0.78 18.41 -5.42
C LEU A 24 -0.48 17.68 -4.12
N ARG A 25 0.23 16.55 -4.19
CA ARG A 25 0.89 15.95 -3.02
C ARG A 25 2.28 16.54 -2.89
N ARG A 26 2.58 17.08 -1.73
CA ARG A 26 3.87 17.71 -1.42
C ARG A 26 4.51 16.99 -0.23
N ASP A 27 5.68 16.44 -0.43
CA ASP A 27 6.52 15.93 0.65
C ASP A 27 6.95 17.07 1.58
N ARG A 28 6.86 16.83 2.90
CA ARG A 28 7.17 17.86 3.91
C ARG A 28 8.65 18.02 4.18
N GLU A 29 9.40 16.94 4.10
CA GLU A 29 10.81 16.88 4.50
C GLU A 29 11.78 16.82 3.32
N GLY A 30 11.26 16.69 2.09
CA GLY A 30 12.10 16.57 0.88
C GLY A 30 12.81 15.22 0.75
N TRP A 31 12.35 14.21 1.45
CA TRP A 31 12.92 12.85 1.45
C TRP A 31 12.39 11.99 0.31
N GLY A 32 11.22 12.33 -0.22
CA GLY A 32 10.58 11.60 -1.30
C GLY A 32 11.13 11.99 -2.67
N ASP A 33 11.24 11.01 -3.57
CA ASP A 33 11.48 11.23 -4.99
C ASP A 33 10.17 11.10 -5.77
N ALA A 34 9.41 12.21 -5.83
CA ALA A 34 8.16 12.25 -6.56
C ALA A 34 8.32 11.94 -8.05
N THR A 35 9.51 12.11 -8.62
CA THR A 35 9.79 11.77 -10.02
C THR A 35 9.89 10.26 -10.21
N ALA A 36 10.59 9.57 -9.32
CA ALA A 36 10.68 8.11 -9.33
C ALA A 36 9.29 7.47 -9.09
N GLU A 37 8.55 7.96 -8.10
CA GLU A 37 7.19 7.52 -7.81
C GLU A 37 6.25 7.72 -9.01
N ALA A 38 6.26 8.91 -9.62
CA ALA A 38 5.48 9.22 -10.81
C ALA A 38 5.78 8.26 -11.98
N ALA A 39 7.06 7.90 -12.16
CA ALA A 39 7.47 6.97 -13.21
C ALA A 39 6.92 5.55 -12.97
N VAL A 40 6.86 5.08 -11.72
CA VAL A 40 6.21 3.81 -11.37
C VAL A 40 4.72 3.89 -11.60
N MET A 41 4.05 4.93 -11.09
CA MET A 41 2.59 5.13 -11.26
C MET A 41 2.19 5.16 -12.73
N GLN A 42 2.92 5.90 -13.57
CA GLN A 42 2.67 5.98 -15.02
C GLN A 42 2.85 4.61 -15.70
N HIS A 43 3.87 3.86 -15.29
CA HIS A 43 4.11 2.52 -15.82
C HIS A 43 2.96 1.57 -15.49
N VAL A 44 2.59 1.43 -14.22
CA VAL A 44 1.49 0.52 -13.83
C VAL A 44 0.15 0.97 -14.41
N HIS A 45 -0.09 2.29 -14.50
CA HIS A 45 -1.27 2.85 -15.17
C HIS A 45 -1.35 2.44 -16.65
N SER A 46 -0.22 2.47 -17.38
CA SER A 46 -0.17 2.08 -18.80
C SER A 46 -0.48 0.60 -19.02
N HIS A 47 -0.34 -0.24 -17.98
CA HIS A 47 -0.73 -1.65 -17.97
C HIS A 47 -2.15 -1.90 -17.41
N GLY A 48 -2.93 -0.83 -17.20
CA GLY A 48 -4.31 -0.92 -16.72
C GLY A 48 -4.45 -1.20 -15.22
N TYR A 49 -3.41 -0.97 -14.43
CA TYR A 49 -3.50 -1.07 -12.99
C TYR A 49 -4.27 0.14 -12.41
N PRO A 50 -5.14 -0.04 -11.40
CA PRO A 50 -5.96 1.03 -10.84
C PRO A 50 -5.13 1.94 -9.92
N VAL A 51 -4.58 2.98 -10.47
CA VAL A 51 -3.75 4.00 -9.83
C VAL A 51 -4.21 5.39 -10.28
N PRO A 52 -4.04 6.45 -9.48
CA PRO A 52 -4.34 7.81 -9.93
C PRO A 52 -3.52 8.19 -11.16
N GLY A 53 -4.12 8.88 -12.12
CA GLY A 53 -3.38 9.47 -13.24
C GLY A 53 -2.38 10.51 -12.77
N VAL A 54 -1.15 10.49 -13.32
CA VAL A 54 -0.08 11.45 -12.98
C VAL A 54 0.01 12.51 -14.08
N ARG A 55 -0.02 13.79 -13.71
CA ARG A 55 0.12 14.93 -14.62
C ARG A 55 1.53 15.51 -14.65
N ALA A 56 2.17 15.62 -13.48
CA ALA A 56 3.52 16.17 -13.35
C ALA A 56 4.16 15.74 -12.04
N ALA A 57 5.49 15.67 -12.01
CA ALA A 57 6.27 15.45 -10.78
C ALA A 57 7.58 16.24 -10.85
N THR A 58 8.00 16.84 -9.72
CA THR A 58 9.27 17.54 -9.58
C THR A 58 9.73 17.53 -8.12
N GLY A 59 10.91 16.99 -7.85
CA GLY A 59 11.43 16.93 -6.48
C GLY A 59 10.46 16.22 -5.54
N GLY A 60 9.95 16.93 -4.53
CA GLY A 60 8.95 16.42 -3.58
C GLY A 60 7.49 16.71 -3.97
N ASP A 61 7.21 17.27 -5.16
CA ASP A 61 5.87 17.64 -5.62
C ASP A 61 5.35 16.64 -6.66
N LEU A 62 4.18 16.03 -6.41
CA LEU A 62 3.46 15.14 -7.31
C LEU A 62 2.07 15.69 -7.61
N VAL A 63 1.79 15.99 -8.89
CA VAL A 63 0.45 16.38 -9.36
C VAL A 63 -0.24 15.16 -9.94
N MET A 64 -1.33 14.75 -9.28
CA MET A 64 -2.05 13.54 -9.63
C MET A 64 -3.57 13.77 -9.64
N GLU A 65 -4.29 12.81 -10.22
CA GLU A 65 -5.75 12.77 -10.27
C GLU A 65 -6.34 12.90 -8.85
N ARG A 66 -7.35 13.77 -8.73
CA ARG A 66 -8.13 13.91 -7.51
C ARG A 66 -9.12 12.76 -7.42
N LEU A 67 -8.95 11.91 -6.42
CA LEU A 67 -9.87 10.82 -6.14
C LEU A 67 -11.01 11.29 -5.21
N SER A 68 -12.16 10.64 -5.34
CA SER A 68 -13.33 10.84 -4.46
C SER A 68 -13.75 9.52 -3.86
N GLY A 69 -13.99 9.51 -2.57
CA GLY A 69 -14.39 8.34 -1.79
C GLY A 69 -13.50 8.15 -0.56
N PRO A 70 -13.89 7.28 0.37
CA PRO A 70 -13.10 6.94 1.53
C PRO A 70 -11.94 6.00 1.17
N THR A 71 -10.91 5.94 2.04
CA THR A 71 -10.01 4.78 2.06
C THR A 71 -10.77 3.54 2.55
N MET A 72 -10.23 2.34 2.29
CA MET A 72 -10.82 1.11 2.86
C MET A 72 -10.79 1.15 4.40
N LEU A 73 -9.76 1.77 4.98
CA LEU A 73 -9.67 1.96 6.43
C LEU A 73 -10.81 2.86 6.96
N GLU A 74 -11.08 3.99 6.30
CA GLU A 74 -12.20 4.87 6.65
C GLU A 74 -13.55 4.17 6.45
N ALA A 75 -13.67 3.34 5.41
CA ALA A 75 -14.89 2.59 5.11
C ALA A 75 -15.25 1.57 6.20
N PHE A 76 -14.27 0.97 6.89
CA PHE A 76 -14.51 0.14 8.08
C PHE A 76 -15.23 0.94 9.18
N GLY A 77 -14.73 2.13 9.50
CA GLY A 77 -15.35 3.00 10.51
C GLY A 77 -16.78 3.45 10.16
N GLN A 78 -17.10 3.43 8.87
CA GLN A 78 -18.41 3.82 8.34
C GLN A 78 -19.36 2.61 8.13
N GLY A 79 -18.89 1.37 8.33
CA GLY A 79 -19.65 0.15 8.08
C GLY A 79 -19.97 -0.08 6.59
N LEU A 80 -19.17 0.48 5.69
CA LEU A 80 -19.34 0.38 4.23
C LEU A 80 -18.55 -0.77 3.60
N LEU A 81 -17.64 -1.40 4.35
CA LEU A 81 -16.76 -2.46 3.89
C LEU A 81 -16.58 -3.48 5.00
N SER A 82 -16.71 -4.77 4.70
CA SER A 82 -16.33 -5.84 5.62
C SER A 82 -14.84 -6.17 5.52
N ALA A 83 -14.29 -6.76 6.57
CA ALA A 83 -12.91 -7.26 6.61
C ALA A 83 -12.64 -8.27 5.49
N GLN A 84 -13.57 -9.19 5.27
CA GLN A 84 -13.49 -10.19 4.19
C GLN A 84 -13.41 -9.55 2.80
N GLU A 85 -14.29 -8.57 2.50
CA GLU A 85 -14.26 -7.86 1.22
C GLU A 85 -12.94 -7.10 1.02
N ALA A 86 -12.39 -6.54 2.11
CA ALA A 86 -11.12 -5.86 2.08
C ALA A 86 -9.96 -6.80 1.76
N GLY A 87 -9.82 -7.91 2.47
CA GLY A 87 -8.79 -8.91 2.22
C GLY A 87 -8.83 -9.46 0.79
N LEU A 88 -10.01 -9.84 0.32
CA LEU A 88 -10.21 -10.28 -1.07
C LEU A 88 -9.88 -9.18 -2.09
N THR A 89 -10.12 -7.92 -1.76
CA THR A 89 -9.78 -6.79 -2.64
C THR A 89 -8.27 -6.56 -2.70
N LEU A 90 -7.58 -6.59 -1.56
CA LEU A 90 -6.12 -6.52 -1.50
C LEU A 90 -5.47 -7.66 -2.29
N ALA A 91 -5.95 -8.91 -2.12
CA ALA A 91 -5.46 -10.05 -2.87
C ALA A 91 -5.63 -9.88 -4.39
N ARG A 92 -6.78 -9.37 -4.85
CA ARG A 92 -7.00 -9.06 -6.28
C ARG A 92 -6.06 -7.98 -6.78
N LEU A 93 -5.81 -6.93 -5.98
CA LEU A 93 -4.91 -5.84 -6.33
C LEU A 93 -3.46 -6.33 -6.42
N LEU A 94 -2.97 -7.14 -5.48
CA LEU A 94 -1.63 -7.75 -5.54
C LEU A 94 -1.47 -8.64 -6.78
N ARG A 95 -2.41 -9.57 -7.02
CA ARG A 95 -2.36 -10.40 -8.23
C ARG A 95 -2.36 -9.57 -9.52
N LYS A 96 -3.15 -8.49 -9.56
CA LYS A 96 -3.20 -7.59 -10.72
C LYS A 96 -1.91 -6.79 -10.89
N LEU A 97 -1.25 -6.40 -9.79
CA LEU A 97 0.03 -5.71 -9.83
C LEU A 97 1.13 -6.63 -10.36
N HIS A 98 1.17 -7.87 -9.88
CA HIS A 98 2.25 -8.81 -10.18
C HIS A 98 2.19 -9.42 -11.60
N VAL A 99 1.22 -9.04 -12.44
CA VAL A 99 1.29 -9.31 -13.89
C VAL A 99 1.94 -8.15 -14.65
N VAL A 100 2.13 -6.98 -14.01
CA VAL A 100 2.83 -5.85 -14.62
C VAL A 100 4.33 -6.15 -14.66
N PRO A 101 4.97 -6.13 -15.85
CA PRO A 101 6.41 -6.39 -15.95
C PRO A 101 7.22 -5.29 -15.24
N ALA A 102 8.39 -5.64 -14.76
CA ALA A 102 9.36 -4.68 -14.27
C ALA A 102 9.78 -3.69 -15.38
N ARG A 103 10.17 -2.47 -15.01
CA ARG A 103 10.63 -1.43 -15.95
C ARG A 103 12.13 -1.52 -16.20
N LEU A 104 12.88 -1.91 -15.17
CA LEU A 104 14.35 -1.87 -15.15
C LEU A 104 14.95 -3.26 -15.27
N SER A 105 14.22 -4.31 -14.88
CA SER A 105 14.68 -5.69 -14.96
C SER A 105 14.07 -6.42 -16.16
N ALA A 106 14.92 -7.19 -16.86
CA ALA A 106 14.48 -8.13 -17.90
C ALA A 106 14.16 -9.53 -17.34
N ASP A 107 14.39 -9.77 -16.05
CA ASP A 107 14.09 -11.04 -15.40
C ASP A 107 12.58 -11.23 -15.30
N PRO A 108 12.03 -12.32 -15.87
CA PRO A 108 10.59 -12.59 -15.82
C PRO A 108 10.06 -12.91 -14.43
N ALA A 109 10.90 -13.17 -13.44
CA ALA A 109 10.48 -13.34 -12.04
C ALA A 109 10.29 -12.01 -11.31
N VAL A 110 10.87 -10.91 -11.83
CA VAL A 110 10.82 -9.58 -11.21
C VAL A 110 9.58 -8.83 -11.70
N ARG A 111 8.87 -8.21 -10.78
CA ARG A 111 7.65 -7.42 -11.01
C ARG A 111 7.74 -6.08 -10.31
N VAL A 112 6.81 -5.19 -10.61
CA VAL A 112 6.59 -3.99 -9.79
C VAL A 112 5.92 -4.42 -8.49
N LEU A 113 6.46 -3.97 -7.37
CA LEU A 113 5.97 -4.18 -6.02
C LEU A 113 5.53 -2.85 -5.43
N HIS A 114 4.50 -2.86 -4.59
CA HIS A 114 4.03 -1.67 -3.86
C HIS A 114 4.75 -1.50 -2.52
N LEU A 115 4.96 -2.60 -1.82
CA LEU A 115 5.63 -2.76 -0.51
C LEU A 115 4.96 -2.02 0.67
N ASP A 116 3.77 -1.49 0.47
CA ASP A 116 2.97 -0.84 1.52
C ASP A 116 1.46 -0.96 1.23
N LEU A 117 1.03 -2.07 0.59
CA LEU A 117 -0.37 -2.24 0.22
C LEU A 117 -1.20 -2.71 1.42
N HIS A 118 -2.02 -1.82 1.96
CA HIS A 118 -2.92 -2.04 3.07
C HIS A 118 -4.20 -1.18 2.93
N PRO A 119 -5.23 -1.36 3.79
CA PRO A 119 -6.52 -0.69 3.62
C PRO A 119 -6.48 0.84 3.55
N ASP A 120 -5.51 1.50 4.17
CA ASP A 120 -5.42 2.97 4.10
C ASP A 120 -4.81 3.47 2.78
N ASN A 121 -4.10 2.59 2.06
CA ASN A 121 -3.52 2.87 0.74
C ASN A 121 -4.41 2.44 -0.44
N VAL A 122 -5.69 2.15 -0.18
CA VAL A 122 -6.69 1.85 -1.21
C VAL A 122 -7.91 2.74 -1.04
N MET A 123 -8.16 3.62 -2.01
CA MET A 123 -9.37 4.46 -2.04
C MET A 123 -10.50 3.76 -2.78
N LEU A 124 -11.70 3.77 -2.19
CA LEU A 124 -12.93 3.25 -2.78
C LEU A 124 -13.61 4.36 -3.59
N THR A 125 -13.31 4.42 -4.88
CA THR A 125 -13.90 5.42 -5.79
C THR A 125 -15.15 4.88 -6.48
N PRO A 126 -16.00 5.74 -7.07
CA PRO A 126 -17.15 5.29 -7.87
C PRO A 126 -16.77 4.37 -9.04
N ASP A 127 -15.54 4.48 -9.56
CA ASP A 127 -15.01 3.65 -10.65
C ASP A 127 -14.29 2.39 -10.16
N GLY A 128 -14.35 2.11 -8.87
CA GLY A 128 -13.69 0.99 -8.20
C GLY A 128 -12.48 1.39 -7.36
N PRO A 129 -11.79 0.42 -6.75
CA PRO A 129 -10.65 0.69 -5.88
C PRO A 129 -9.47 1.24 -6.68
N LYS A 130 -8.81 2.28 -6.14
CA LYS A 130 -7.53 2.82 -6.66
C LYS A 130 -6.46 2.78 -5.58
N VAL A 131 -5.28 2.31 -5.95
CA VAL A 131 -4.12 2.20 -5.05
C VAL A 131 -3.33 3.51 -5.07
N ILE A 132 -3.03 4.02 -3.88
CA ILE A 132 -2.30 5.26 -3.64
C ILE A 132 -1.02 5.01 -2.84
N ASP A 133 -0.17 6.02 -2.70
CA ASP A 133 1.11 6.01 -1.97
C ASP A 133 2.13 4.98 -2.48
N TRP A 134 2.71 5.30 -3.62
CA TRP A 134 3.72 4.49 -4.31
C TRP A 134 5.16 4.85 -3.91
N SER A 135 5.34 5.56 -2.80
CA SER A 135 6.65 6.05 -2.34
C SER A 135 7.63 4.94 -1.99
N ASN A 136 7.13 3.75 -1.59
CA ASN A 136 7.92 2.58 -1.27
C ASN A 136 8.08 1.59 -2.44
N ALA A 137 7.52 1.90 -3.62
CA ALA A 137 7.49 0.96 -4.73
C ALA A 137 8.89 0.63 -5.27
N GLU A 138 9.13 -0.64 -5.47
CA GLU A 138 10.38 -1.19 -6.00
C GLU A 138 10.10 -2.25 -7.09
N GLU A 139 11.15 -2.84 -7.64
CA GLU A 139 11.07 -4.02 -8.49
C GLU A 139 11.69 -5.22 -7.78
N GLY A 140 10.96 -6.33 -7.72
CA GLY A 140 11.40 -7.51 -6.99
C GLY A 140 10.51 -8.74 -7.22
N VAL A 141 10.71 -9.75 -6.40
CA VAL A 141 9.91 -10.99 -6.43
C VAL A 141 8.59 -10.75 -5.70
N PRO A 142 7.43 -11.12 -6.30
CA PRO A 142 6.10 -10.89 -5.74
C PRO A 142 5.87 -11.33 -4.28
N GLY A 143 6.52 -12.42 -3.85
CA GLY A 143 6.41 -12.91 -2.48
C GLY A 143 6.74 -11.89 -1.40
N LEU A 144 7.64 -10.95 -1.68
CA LEU A 144 7.95 -9.85 -0.76
C LEU A 144 6.77 -8.90 -0.57
N ASP A 145 6.05 -8.55 -1.64
CA ASP A 145 4.91 -7.63 -1.58
C ASP A 145 3.73 -8.23 -0.83
N TRP A 146 3.45 -9.53 -1.05
CA TRP A 146 2.47 -10.29 -0.28
C TRP A 146 2.85 -10.34 1.20
N ALA A 147 4.11 -10.65 1.52
CA ALA A 147 4.60 -10.70 2.88
C ALA A 147 4.52 -9.33 3.57
N MET A 148 4.87 -8.23 2.88
CA MET A 148 4.74 -6.88 3.42
C MET A 148 3.30 -6.55 3.80
N SER A 149 2.34 -6.82 2.91
CA SER A 149 0.90 -6.63 3.19
C SER A 149 0.44 -7.48 4.39
N ALA A 150 0.85 -8.75 4.44
CA ALA A 150 0.53 -9.64 5.55
C ALA A 150 1.12 -9.15 6.88
N VAL A 151 2.40 -8.76 6.91
CA VAL A 151 3.07 -8.26 8.13
C VAL A 151 2.42 -6.97 8.63
N ILE A 152 2.03 -6.04 7.73
CA ILE A 152 1.35 -4.80 8.11
C ILE A 152 0.01 -5.11 8.80
N LEU A 153 -0.82 -5.98 8.21
CA LEU A 153 -2.10 -6.38 8.79
C LEU A 153 -1.92 -7.13 10.12
N ALA A 154 -0.99 -8.08 10.18
CA ALA A 154 -0.70 -8.84 11.38
C ALA A 154 -0.22 -7.95 12.54
N GLN A 155 0.64 -6.95 12.28
CA GLN A 155 1.06 -6.00 13.32
C GLN A 155 -0.12 -5.21 13.91
N VAL A 156 -1.08 -4.80 13.09
CA VAL A 156 -2.30 -4.13 13.55
C VAL A 156 -3.16 -5.12 14.35
N ALA A 157 -3.29 -6.36 13.90
CA ALA A 157 -4.06 -7.40 14.56
C ALA A 157 -3.56 -7.66 15.99
N VAL A 158 -2.25 -7.86 16.16
CA VAL A 158 -1.63 -8.14 17.47
C VAL A 158 -1.39 -6.87 18.30
N GLY A 159 -1.59 -5.68 17.73
CA GLY A 159 -1.31 -4.40 18.38
C GLY A 159 -2.20 -4.03 19.56
N GLY A 160 -3.31 -4.76 19.77
CA GLY A 160 -4.24 -4.54 20.88
C GLY A 160 -5.13 -3.30 20.72
N GLU A 161 -5.23 -2.75 19.51
CA GLU A 161 -6.12 -1.63 19.19
C GLU A 161 -7.54 -2.12 18.83
N ALA A 162 -8.52 -1.22 18.88
CA ALA A 162 -9.92 -1.57 18.60
C ALA A 162 -10.15 -2.15 17.19
N ILE A 163 -9.26 -1.84 16.24
CA ILE A 163 -9.31 -2.33 14.86
C ILE A 163 -8.61 -3.70 14.69
N GLY A 164 -7.98 -4.25 15.73
CA GLY A 164 -7.20 -5.48 15.65
C GLY A 164 -7.97 -6.66 15.07
N GLY A 165 -9.21 -6.90 15.53
CA GLY A 165 -10.05 -7.99 14.99
C GLY A 165 -10.39 -7.80 13.51
N VAL A 166 -10.65 -6.57 13.06
CA VAL A 166 -10.87 -6.29 11.63
C VAL A 166 -9.61 -6.53 10.81
N ALA A 167 -8.44 -6.20 11.36
CA ALA A 167 -7.16 -6.44 10.69
C ALA A 167 -6.85 -7.94 10.57
N GLU A 168 -7.15 -8.73 11.61
CA GLU A 168 -6.99 -10.19 11.61
C GLU A 168 -7.90 -10.85 10.56
N GLU A 169 -9.20 -10.56 10.58
CA GLU A 169 -10.14 -11.05 9.56
C GLU A 169 -9.76 -10.61 8.13
N THR A 170 -9.20 -9.41 7.98
CA THR A 170 -8.70 -8.93 6.68
C THR A 170 -7.47 -9.73 6.23
N LEU A 171 -6.56 -10.05 7.17
CA LEU A 171 -5.40 -10.88 6.91
C LEU A 171 -5.80 -12.31 6.52
N GLU A 172 -6.71 -12.93 7.26
CA GLU A 172 -7.26 -14.25 6.90
C GLU A 172 -7.80 -14.27 5.46
N ALA A 173 -8.63 -13.27 5.11
CA ALA A 173 -9.21 -13.17 3.78
C ALA A 173 -8.18 -12.80 2.69
N LEU A 174 -7.07 -12.13 3.02
CA LEU A 174 -5.96 -11.88 2.11
C LEU A 174 -5.23 -13.19 1.79
N LEU A 175 -5.00 -14.03 2.81
CA LEU A 175 -4.24 -15.28 2.71
C LEU A 175 -5.06 -16.41 2.09
N ASP A 176 -6.39 -16.44 2.27
CA ASP A 176 -7.29 -17.50 1.79
C ASP A 176 -7.14 -17.77 0.29
N GLY A 177 -6.66 -18.96 -0.05
CA GLY A 177 -6.33 -19.38 -1.42
C GLY A 177 -5.14 -18.64 -2.05
N ASN A 178 -4.26 -18.06 -1.22
CA ASN A 178 -3.03 -17.39 -1.64
C ASN A 178 -1.82 -17.76 -0.77
N GLU A 179 -1.91 -18.85 -0.03
CA GLU A 179 -0.90 -19.28 0.94
C GLU A 179 0.47 -19.45 0.27
N ASP A 180 0.49 -19.91 -0.97
CA ASP A 180 1.70 -20.10 -1.80
C ASP A 180 2.35 -18.79 -2.27
N GLN A 181 1.66 -17.66 -2.14
CA GLN A 181 2.18 -16.35 -2.52
C GLN A 181 3.06 -15.72 -1.43
N VAL A 182 2.85 -16.09 -0.18
CA VAL A 182 3.67 -15.64 0.95
C VAL A 182 4.83 -16.62 1.14
N THR A 183 6.01 -16.24 0.68
CA THR A 183 7.21 -17.10 0.76
C THR A 183 7.97 -16.86 2.06
N GLU A 184 8.74 -17.85 2.51
CA GLU A 184 9.59 -17.74 3.72
C GLU A 184 10.61 -16.60 3.56
N GLU A 185 11.29 -16.53 2.41
CA GLU A 185 12.24 -15.46 2.11
C GLU A 185 11.55 -14.09 2.10
N GLY A 186 10.30 -14.03 1.61
CA GLY A 186 9.48 -12.82 1.62
C GLY A 186 9.16 -12.36 3.03
N LEU A 187 8.78 -13.28 3.94
CA LEU A 187 8.49 -12.96 5.34
C LEU A 187 9.73 -12.47 6.11
N GLU A 188 10.86 -13.15 5.95
CA GLU A 188 12.13 -12.75 6.57
C GLU A 188 12.54 -11.34 6.12
N GLU A 189 12.50 -11.07 4.83
CA GLU A 189 12.84 -9.77 4.27
C GLU A 189 11.83 -8.68 4.68
N ALA A 190 10.52 -8.96 4.66
CA ALA A 190 9.49 -8.03 5.10
C ALA A 190 9.67 -7.66 6.59
N GLY A 191 9.91 -8.63 7.46
CA GLY A 191 10.21 -8.41 8.87
C GLY A 191 11.44 -7.54 9.09
N SER A 192 12.51 -7.82 8.34
CA SER A 192 13.77 -7.05 8.37
C SER A 192 13.56 -5.60 7.94
N ARG A 193 12.86 -5.37 6.83
CA ARG A 193 12.55 -4.03 6.31
C ARG A 193 11.68 -3.23 7.27
N ARG A 194 10.66 -3.88 7.85
CA ARG A 194 9.79 -3.25 8.86
C ARG A 194 10.59 -2.87 10.10
N ALA A 195 11.45 -3.74 10.61
CA ALA A 195 12.32 -3.44 11.76
C ALA A 195 13.28 -2.29 11.51
N ALA A 196 13.77 -2.14 10.27
CA ALA A 196 14.69 -1.07 9.86
C ALA A 196 13.98 0.25 9.51
N ASN A 197 12.65 0.28 9.41
CA ASN A 197 11.91 1.47 9.02
C ASN A 197 11.97 2.54 10.12
N PRO A 198 12.58 3.73 9.86
CA PRO A 198 12.77 4.77 10.86
C PRO A 198 11.47 5.42 11.35
N THR A 199 10.36 5.24 10.62
CA THR A 199 9.05 5.78 11.02
C THR A 199 8.32 4.88 12.02
N MET A 200 8.82 3.66 12.27
CA MET A 200 8.22 2.74 13.24
C MET A 200 8.67 3.04 14.67
N SER A 201 7.71 3.02 15.58
CA SER A 201 7.98 3.11 17.01
C SER A 201 8.62 1.81 17.54
N THR A 202 9.32 1.90 18.67
CA THR A 202 9.86 0.72 19.38
C THR A 202 8.77 -0.31 19.70
N ARG A 203 7.53 0.13 19.98
CA ARG A 203 6.40 -0.75 20.23
C ARG A 203 6.03 -1.55 18.96
N GLU A 204 5.91 -0.88 17.81
CA GLU A 204 5.58 -1.54 16.54
C GLU A 204 6.65 -2.55 16.15
N VAL A 205 7.93 -2.21 16.32
CA VAL A 205 9.04 -3.16 16.08
C VAL A 205 8.94 -4.37 17.03
N GLY A 206 8.58 -4.15 18.30
CA GLY A 206 8.40 -5.21 19.29
C GLY A 206 7.30 -6.21 18.95
N LEU A 207 6.31 -5.81 18.12
CA LEU A 207 5.19 -6.68 17.71
C LEU A 207 5.53 -7.59 16.52
N LEU A 208 6.68 -7.41 15.84
CA LEU A 208 7.01 -8.18 14.63
C LEU A 208 7.07 -9.69 14.87
N GLY A 209 7.54 -10.14 16.04
CA GLY A 209 7.57 -11.56 16.37
C GLY A 209 6.18 -12.18 16.57
N GLU A 210 5.25 -11.45 17.18
CA GLU A 210 3.86 -11.88 17.34
C GLU A 210 3.12 -11.85 15.99
N ALA A 211 3.40 -10.85 15.16
CA ALA A 211 2.84 -10.75 13.82
C ALA A 211 3.30 -11.90 12.91
N ASP A 212 4.60 -12.25 12.92
CA ASP A 212 5.12 -13.42 12.19
C ASP A 212 4.47 -14.73 12.66
N ALA A 213 4.32 -14.90 13.98
CA ALA A 213 3.66 -16.08 14.53
C ALA A 213 2.20 -16.21 14.07
N LEU A 214 1.44 -15.12 14.08
CA LEU A 214 0.06 -15.09 13.57
C LEU A 214 -0.02 -15.47 12.10
N ILE A 215 0.86 -14.89 11.25
CA ILE A 215 0.88 -15.23 9.81
C ILE A 215 1.15 -16.71 9.61
N ARG A 216 2.14 -17.28 10.32
CA ARG A 216 2.48 -18.71 10.22
C ARG A 216 1.36 -19.62 10.70
N GLU A 217 0.62 -19.23 11.74
CA GLU A 217 -0.57 -19.94 12.20
C GLU A 217 -1.66 -19.98 11.12
N LEU A 218 -1.88 -18.88 10.42
CA LEU A 218 -2.88 -18.78 9.34
C LEU A 218 -2.48 -19.50 8.05
N LEU A 219 -1.17 -19.66 7.81
CA LEU A 219 -0.65 -20.40 6.65
C LEU A 219 -0.63 -21.92 6.85
N GLY A 220 -0.74 -22.43 8.08
CA GLY A 220 -0.80 -23.86 8.46
C GLY A 220 0.58 -24.43 8.69
#